data_7993294d6298574cbff6372fd1d08063
#
_entry.id   7993294d6298574cbff6372fd1d08063
#
_cell.length_a   1.000
_cell.length_b   1.000
_cell.length_c   1.000
_cell.angle_alpha   90.00
_cell.angle_beta   90.00
_cell.angle_gamma   90.00
#
_symmetry.space_group_name_H-M   'P 1'
#
loop_
_entity.id
_entity.type
_entity.pdbx_description
1 polymer ?
#
loop_
_entity_poly.entity_id
_entity_poly.type
_entity_poly.pdbx_seq_one_letter_code
_entity_poly.pdbx_strand_id
1 'polypeptide(L)' 'MNLFPDMPEEMSPRLKWMKARNIKTLMTKDNRWVAYKSETQHSFNHDNEIDAVVGLAKKLKIKLWKE' A
#
# COMPACT_ATOMS: atom_id res chain seq x y z
N MET A 1 30.06 -6.90 0.10
CA MET A 1 29.44 -6.71 -0.13
C MET A 1 28.91 -6.87 -0.33
N ASN A 2 28.53 -6.67 -0.42
CA ASN A 2 27.71 -6.46 -0.76
C ASN A 2 27.35 -6.33 -1.17
N LEU A 3 27.46 -6.32 -1.19
CA LEU A 3 26.88 -6.17 -1.71
C LEU A 3 26.15 -5.91 -1.93
N PHE A 4 25.74 -5.67 -1.80
CA PHE A 4 24.78 -5.39 -2.11
C PHE A 4 24.24 -4.97 -1.91
N PRO A 5 24.08 -4.68 -1.93
CA PRO A 5 23.32 -4.24 -1.78
C PRO A 5 22.84 -3.86 -1.59
N ASP A 6 22.74 -3.52 -1.35
CA ASP A 6 22.11 -3.08 -1.25
C ASP A 6 21.53 -2.41 -1.66
N MET A 7 21.41 -2.56 -2.01
CA MET A 7 20.95 -1.70 -2.64
C MET A 7 19.80 -1.24 -2.25
N PRO A 8 19.75 -0.19 -2.00
CA PRO A 8 18.54 0.17 -1.58
C PRO A 8 17.63 -0.01 -2.65
N GLU A 9 16.72 -0.70 -2.39
CA GLU A 9 15.83 -0.81 -3.23
C GLU A 9 15.25 0.42 -3.43
N GLU A 10 15.13 0.87 -4.58
CA GLU A 10 14.44 2.00 -4.87
C GLU A 10 13.02 1.78 -4.59
N MET A 11 12.42 2.43 -3.63
CA MET A 11 11.02 2.29 -3.37
C MET A 11 10.25 3.06 -4.40
N SER A 12 9.20 2.47 -4.94
CA SER A 12 8.34 3.16 -5.87
C SER A 12 7.63 4.31 -5.16
N PRO A 13 7.12 5.30 -5.90
CA PRO A 13 6.39 6.40 -5.27
C PRO A 13 5.23 5.90 -4.42
N ARG A 14 4.56 4.84 -4.87
CA ARG A 14 3.45 4.28 -4.11
C ARG A 14 3.91 3.75 -2.76
N LEU A 15 5.03 3.02 -2.73
CA LEU A 15 5.52 2.47 -1.48
C LEU A 15 5.96 3.56 -0.51
N LYS A 16 6.61 4.60 -1.01
CA LYS A 16 7.00 5.72 -0.16
C LYS A 16 5.77 6.39 0.43
N TRP A 17 4.74 6.58 -0.41
CA TRP A 17 3.51 7.20 0.02
C TRP A 17 2.83 6.36 1.12
N MET A 18 2.82 5.04 0.94
CA MET A 18 2.22 4.13 1.91
C MET A 18 2.96 4.16 3.23
N LYS A 19 4.30 4.12 3.17
CA LYS A 19 5.07 4.14 4.41
C LYS A 19 4.89 5.43 5.17
N ALA A 20 4.84 6.55 4.48
CA ALA A 20 4.66 7.84 5.12
C ALA A 20 3.33 7.91 5.88
N ARG A 21 2.35 7.10 5.48
CA ARG A 21 1.03 7.12 6.10
C ARG A 21 0.72 5.86 6.90
N ASN A 22 1.71 4.99 7.07
CA ASN A 22 1.53 3.72 7.80
C ASN A 22 0.44 2.85 7.19
N ILE A 23 0.33 2.87 5.87
CA ILE A 23 -0.63 2.04 5.17
C ILE A 23 0.04 0.74 4.78
N LYS A 24 -0.62 -0.37 5.04
CA LYS A 24 -0.11 -1.69 4.72
C LYS A 24 -1.14 -2.44 3.89
N THR A 25 -0.71 -3.49 3.25
CA THR A 25 -1.63 -4.33 2.47
C THR A 25 -1.47 -5.78 2.89
N LEU A 26 -2.52 -6.54 2.66
CA LEU A 26 -2.45 -7.98 2.87
C LEU A 26 -3.36 -8.67 1.85
N MET A 27 -3.09 -9.95 1.62
CA MET A 27 -3.93 -10.75 0.74
C MET A 27 -4.85 -11.60 1.60
N THR A 28 -6.14 -11.58 1.28
CA THR A 28 -7.12 -12.34 2.03
C THR A 28 -7.14 -13.81 1.57
N LYS A 29 -7.89 -14.64 2.26
CA LYS A 29 -8.02 -16.05 1.90
C LYS A 29 -8.62 -16.23 0.51
N ASP A 30 -9.39 -15.25 0.04
CA ASP A 30 -10.03 -15.33 -1.27
C ASP A 30 -9.15 -14.80 -2.39
N ASN A 31 -7.85 -14.62 -2.12
CA ASN A 31 -6.91 -14.06 -3.08
C ASN A 31 -7.27 -12.63 -3.46
N ARG A 32 -7.80 -11.89 -2.54
CA ARG A 32 -8.09 -10.48 -2.75
C ARG A 32 -7.20 -9.63 -1.88
N TRP A 33 -7.13 -8.36 -2.19
CA TRP A 33 -6.24 -7.46 -1.48
C TRP A 33 -7.03 -6.46 -0.66
N VAL A 34 -6.49 -6.16 0.53
CA VAL A 34 -7.05 -5.15 1.41
C VAL A 34 -5.91 -4.23 1.82
N ALA A 35 -6.13 -2.93 1.75
CA ALA A 35 -5.19 -1.95 2.28
C ALA A 35 -5.73 -1.47 3.61
N TYR A 36 -4.87 -1.29 4.60
CA TYR A 36 -5.34 -0.88 5.91
C TYR A 36 -4.33 0.03 6.60
N LYS A 37 -4.83 0.85 7.48
CA LYS A 37 -4.03 1.73 8.30
C LYS A 37 -4.25 1.37 9.77
N SER A 38 -5.47 1.01 10.11
CA SER A 38 -5.81 0.57 11.47
C SER A 38 -7.01 -0.36 11.37
N GLU A 39 -7.46 -0.89 12.50
CA GLU A 39 -8.58 -1.82 12.49
C GLU A 39 -9.84 -1.18 11.93
N THR A 40 -10.00 0.12 12.10
CA THR A 40 -11.20 0.81 11.61
C THR A 40 -10.97 1.53 10.30
N GLN A 41 -9.74 1.58 9.81
CA GLN A 41 -9.42 2.29 8.58
C GLN A 41 -8.84 1.31 7.58
N HIS A 42 -9.69 0.68 6.82
CA HIS A 42 -9.27 -0.29 5.81
C HIS A 42 -10.17 -0.19 4.59
N SER A 43 -9.66 -0.68 3.48
CA SER A 43 -10.43 -0.71 2.24
C SER A 43 -11.33 -1.93 2.21
N PHE A 44 -12.23 -1.97 1.22
CA PHE A 44 -12.93 -3.20 0.92
C PHE A 44 -11.98 -4.13 0.16
N ASN A 45 -12.39 -5.35 -0.07
CA ASN A 45 -11.58 -6.30 -0.82
C ASN A 45 -11.52 -5.88 -2.29
N HIS A 46 -10.33 -5.96 -2.85
CA HIS A 46 -10.09 -5.58 -4.25
C HIS A 46 -9.30 -6.68 -4.94
N ASP A 47 -9.37 -6.71 -6.25
CA ASP A 47 -8.70 -7.77 -7.00
C ASP A 47 -7.19 -7.59 -7.05
N ASN A 48 -6.68 -6.40 -6.82
CA ASN A 48 -5.24 -6.19 -6.81
C ASN A 48 -4.86 -5.17 -5.75
N GLU A 49 -3.56 -5.14 -5.45
CA GLU A 49 -3.05 -4.32 -4.37
C GLU A 49 -3.21 -2.83 -4.63
N ILE A 50 -2.95 -2.41 -5.85
CA ILE A 50 -3.03 -1.00 -6.19
C ILE A 50 -4.46 -0.48 -6.00
N ASP A 51 -5.45 -1.25 -6.45
CA ASP A 51 -6.83 -0.85 -6.29
C ASP A 51 -7.23 -0.76 -4.82
N ALA A 52 -6.71 -1.67 -4.00
CA ALA A 52 -7.00 -1.63 -2.57
C ALA A 52 -6.44 -0.35 -1.94
N VAL A 53 -5.20 0.02 -2.29
CA VAL A 53 -4.59 1.21 -1.75
C VAL A 53 -5.34 2.47 -2.23
N VAL A 54 -5.71 2.52 -3.50
CA VAL A 54 -6.47 3.65 -4.03
C VAL A 54 -7.82 3.74 -3.34
N GLY A 55 -8.48 2.60 -3.13
CA GLY A 55 -9.77 2.59 -2.45
C GLY A 55 -9.68 3.12 -1.03
N LEU A 56 -8.63 2.72 -0.31
CA LEU A 56 -8.44 3.22 1.04
C LEU A 56 -8.16 4.72 1.03
N ALA A 57 -7.33 5.20 0.11
CA ALA A 57 -7.01 6.62 0.03
C ALA A 57 -8.26 7.44 -0.23
N LYS A 58 -9.13 6.97 -1.11
CA LYS A 58 -10.38 7.68 -1.38
C LYS A 58 -11.29 7.68 -0.16
N LYS A 59 -11.33 6.57 0.55
CA LYS A 59 -12.16 6.47 1.75
C LYS A 59 -11.70 7.44 2.82
N LEU A 60 -10.38 7.62 2.96
CA LEU A 60 -9.81 8.51 3.95
C LEU A 60 -9.62 9.93 3.43
N LYS A 61 -9.96 10.16 2.15
CA LYS A 61 -9.83 11.46 1.52
C LYS A 61 -8.39 11.95 1.52
N ILE A 62 -7.48 11.03 1.23
CA ILE A 62 -6.06 11.33 1.16
C ILE A 62 -5.65 11.47 -0.30
N LYS A 63 -4.78 12.43 -0.59
CA LYS A 63 -4.28 12.59 -1.93
C LYS A 63 -3.41 11.41 -2.30
N LEU A 64 -3.56 10.93 -3.54
CA LEU A 64 -2.77 9.80 -4.00
C LEU A 64 -1.34 10.22 -4.31
N TRP A 65 -0.47 9.22 -4.46
CA TRP A 65 0.92 9.49 -4.79
C TRP A 65 1.03 9.97 -6.22
N LYS A 66 2.17 10.62 -6.52
CA LYS A 66 2.46 11.04 -7.88
C LYS A 66 3.53 10.13 -8.43
N GLU A 67 3.36 9.75 -9.67
CA GLU A 67 4.37 8.93 -10.32
C GLU A 67 5.27 9.75 -11.18
#